data_eb36adc7489d77999b7be7693d7823f0
#
_entry.id   eb36adc7489d77999b7be7693d7823f0
#
_cell.length_a   1.000
_cell.length_b   1.000
_cell.length_c   1.000
_cell.angle_alpha   90.00
_cell.angle_beta   90.00
_cell.angle_gamma   90.00
#
_symmetry.space_group_name_H-M   'P 1'
#
loop_
_entity.id
_entity.type
_entity.pdbx_description
1 polymer ?
#
loop_
_entity_poly.entity_id
_entity_poly.type
_entity_poly.pdbx_seq_one_letter_code
_entity_poly.pdbx_strand_id
1 'polypeptide(L)'
;MKRTNVFKPHKATASKVFNGRANVDALYKTPEWVSYRSRFLQINNRCYPCGAESTVVDHIIPHRGDKSLFEKPDNMIPMCVRCHNTVTGLFDKKYVKGTPPTAKLTWMAKRRALNGVSFRVYVIPY
;
A
#
# COMPACT_ATOMS: atom_id res chain seq x y z
N MET A 1 5.77 -8.34 2.26
CA MET A 1 6.24 -7.34 2.27
C MET A 1 5.99 -6.62 3.39
N LYS A 2 6.60 -5.82 3.68
CA LYS A 2 6.39 -5.19 4.64
C LYS A 2 6.59 -3.83 4.64
N ARG A 3 6.12 -3.06 5.31
CA ARG A 3 6.29 -1.78 5.27
C ARG A 3 7.38 -1.48 5.99
N THR A 4 8.13 -0.71 5.61
CA THR A 4 9.26 -0.51 6.21
C THR A 4 9.28 0.52 7.17
N ASN A 5 8.41 1.40 7.22
CA ASN A 5 8.47 2.41 8.08
C ASN A 5 7.91 2.20 9.32
N VAL A 6 8.38 2.64 10.32
CA VAL A 6 7.88 2.53 11.48
C VAL A 6 7.34 3.75 11.95
N PHE A 7 6.27 3.98 12.21
CA PHE A 7 5.71 5.16 12.45
C PHE A 7 5.13 5.22 13.73
N LYS A 8 5.16 6.19 14.41
CA LYS A 8 4.63 6.33 15.52
C LYS A 8 3.44 6.95 15.56
N PRO A 9 2.59 6.69 16.07
CA PRO A 9 1.36 7.11 15.96
C PRO A 9 1.10 8.26 16.53
N HIS A 10 0.50 8.72 16.40
CA HIS A 10 0.21 9.84 16.72
C HIS A 10 -0.26 9.86 17.96
N LYS A 11 -0.41 10.08 18.51
CA LYS A 11 -0.89 10.21 19.49
C LYS A 11 -0.71 9.70 20.38
N ALA A 12 -0.54 10.00 20.89
CA ALA A 12 -0.32 9.70 21.81
C ALA A 12 -0.45 8.70 22.32
N THR A 13 -0.82 8.35 22.34
CA THR A 13 -1.00 7.51 22.83
C THR A 13 -0.27 6.72 22.75
N ALA A 14 -0.09 6.73 22.31
CA ALA A 14 0.52 5.94 22.12
C ALA A 14 1.46 5.86 22.58
N SER A 15 1.73 6.08 22.77
CA SER A 15 2.61 6.03 23.06
C SER A 15 2.91 5.19 23.66
N LYS A 16 2.67 4.77 23.88
CA LYS A 16 2.91 4.03 24.46
C LYS A 16 3.46 3.18 24.07
N VAL A 17 4.12 2.80 24.28
CA VAL A 17 4.63 1.84 24.08
C VAL A 17 4.49 1.21 23.01
N PHE A 18 4.02 1.59 22.29
CA PHE A 18 3.76 1.02 21.20
C PHE A 18 4.85 0.77 20.32
N ASN A 19 4.97 -0.32 19.81
CA ASN A 19 5.95 -0.67 18.88
C ASN A 19 5.33 -0.62 17.53
N GLY A 20 5.66 0.38 16.74
CA GLY A 20 5.08 0.59 15.46
C GLY A 20 5.24 -0.55 14.51
N ARG A 21 6.43 -1.16 14.52
CA ARG A 21 6.69 -2.25 13.62
C ARG A 21 5.84 -3.46 13.96
N ALA A 22 5.73 -3.81 15.22
CA ALA A 22 4.94 -4.95 15.62
C ALA A 22 3.48 -4.75 15.27
N ASN A 23 2.99 -3.53 15.40
CA ASN A 23 1.64 -3.23 15.07
C ASN A 23 1.39 -3.34 13.58
N VAL A 24 2.30 -2.85 12.77
CA VAL A 24 2.21 -2.96 11.33
C VAL A 24 2.18 -4.43 10.92
N ASP A 25 3.10 -5.22 11.48
CA ASP A 25 3.17 -6.63 11.14
C ASP A 25 1.90 -7.36 11.53
N ALA A 26 1.32 -7.02 12.67
CA ALA A 26 0.11 -7.67 13.14
C ALA A 26 -1.06 -7.45 12.19
N LEU A 27 -1.16 -6.27 11.58
CA LEU A 27 -2.23 -6.00 10.62
C LEU A 27 -2.19 -6.96 9.45
N TYR A 28 -1.00 -7.32 8.98
CA TYR A 28 -0.85 -8.20 7.84
C TYR A 28 -1.11 -9.67 8.17
N LYS A 29 -1.27 -10.00 9.45
CA LYS A 29 -1.45 -11.39 9.85
C LYS A 29 -2.87 -11.76 10.21
N THR A 30 -3.80 -10.83 10.12
CA THR A 30 -5.18 -11.13 10.48
C THR A 30 -5.83 -12.01 9.41
N PRO A 31 -6.76 -12.89 9.81
CA PRO A 31 -7.50 -13.68 8.81
C PRO A 31 -8.26 -12.81 7.83
N GLU A 32 -8.77 -11.68 8.31
CA GLU A 32 -9.49 -10.74 7.46
C GLU A 32 -8.61 -10.23 6.33
N TRP A 33 -7.39 -9.84 6.66
CA TRP A 33 -6.47 -9.34 5.66
C TRP A 33 -6.07 -10.42 4.68
N VAL A 34 -5.76 -11.60 5.18
CA VAL A 34 -5.35 -12.71 4.32
C VAL A 34 -6.45 -13.01 3.30
N SER A 35 -7.68 -13.07 3.75
CA SER A 35 -8.81 -13.32 2.87
C SER A 35 -9.04 -12.18 1.88
N TYR A 36 -9.00 -10.96 2.36
CA TYR A 36 -9.21 -9.79 1.52
C TYR A 36 -8.13 -9.68 0.44
N ARG A 37 -6.88 -9.85 0.85
CA ARG A 37 -5.75 -9.77 -0.06
C ARG A 37 -5.89 -10.78 -1.20
N SER A 38 -6.29 -11.99 -0.85
CA SER A 38 -6.47 -13.03 -1.85
C SER A 38 -7.53 -12.64 -2.88
N ARG A 39 -8.68 -12.18 -2.41
CA ARG A 39 -9.75 -11.74 -3.31
C ARG A 39 -9.31 -10.56 -4.14
N PHE A 40 -8.66 -9.59 -3.53
CA PHE A 40 -8.23 -8.38 -4.22
C PHE A 40 -7.31 -8.72 -5.38
N LEU A 41 -6.33 -9.60 -5.15
CA LEU A 41 -5.36 -9.94 -6.19
C LEU A 41 -5.93 -10.87 -7.25
N GLN A 42 -6.96 -11.64 -6.93
CA GLN A 42 -7.63 -12.44 -7.94
C GLN A 42 -8.37 -11.55 -8.93
N ILE A 43 -8.97 -10.49 -8.44
CA ILE A 43 -9.73 -9.57 -9.29
C ILE A 43 -8.79 -8.57 -9.96
N ASN A 44 -7.83 -8.04 -9.21
CA ASN A 44 -6.87 -7.07 -9.72
C ASN A 44 -5.54 -7.78 -9.93
N ASN A 45 -5.45 -8.58 -10.97
CA ASN A 45 -4.29 -9.47 -11.13
C ASN A 45 -3.16 -8.89 -11.97
N ARG A 46 -3.24 -7.60 -12.32
CA ARG A 46 -2.19 -6.94 -13.08
C ARG A 46 -1.62 -5.76 -12.30
N CYS A 47 -0.32 -5.62 -12.34
CA CYS A 47 0.38 -4.53 -11.67
C CYS A 47 -0.05 -3.19 -12.25
N TYR A 48 -0.49 -2.28 -11.40
CA TYR A 48 -1.01 -1.01 -11.85
C TYR A 48 0.03 -0.19 -12.64
N PRO A 49 1.27 -0.01 -12.16
CA PRO A 49 2.28 0.73 -12.93
C PRO A 49 2.77 0.03 -14.20
N CYS A 50 3.01 -1.26 -14.18
CA CYS A 50 3.70 -1.89 -15.30
C CYS A 50 2.96 -2.99 -16.03
N GLY A 51 1.83 -3.42 -15.52
CA GLY A 51 1.01 -4.43 -16.21
C GLY A 51 1.44 -5.87 -16.00
N ALA A 52 2.51 -6.12 -15.27
CA ALA A 52 2.93 -7.49 -14.97
C ALA A 52 1.95 -8.11 -13.98
N GLU A 53 2.11 -9.38 -13.70
CA GLU A 53 1.26 -10.03 -12.72
C GLU A 53 1.41 -9.36 -11.36
N SER A 54 0.28 -9.07 -10.70
CA SER A 54 0.33 -8.44 -9.39
C SER A 54 0.45 -9.52 -8.31
N THR A 55 1.28 -9.26 -7.32
CA THR A 55 1.44 -10.17 -6.19
C THR A 55 1.41 -9.44 -4.86
N VAL A 56 1.31 -8.13 -4.89
CA VAL A 56 1.34 -7.30 -3.69
C VAL A 56 0.18 -6.33 -3.71
N VAL A 57 -0.48 -6.15 -2.58
CA VAL A 57 -1.45 -5.08 -2.42
C VAL A 57 -0.68 -3.93 -1.78
N ASP A 58 -0.48 -2.87 -2.53
CA ASP A 58 0.23 -1.70 -2.03
C ASP A 58 -0.76 -0.70 -1.49
N HIS A 59 -0.39 0.04 -0.47
CA HIS A 59 -1.21 1.13 0.03
C HIS A 59 -0.68 2.43 -0.55
N ILE A 60 -1.54 3.17 -1.24
CA ILE A 60 -1.12 4.40 -1.90
C ILE A 60 -0.54 5.36 -0.88
N ILE A 61 -1.29 5.61 0.19
CA ILE A 61 -0.78 6.37 1.33
C ILE A 61 -0.30 5.35 2.35
N PRO A 62 0.97 5.40 2.75
CA PRO A 62 1.49 4.43 3.71
C PRO A 62 0.70 4.50 5.01
N HIS A 63 0.16 3.36 5.45
CA HIS A 63 -0.69 3.35 6.62
C HIS A 63 0.06 3.46 7.93
N ARG A 64 1.28 2.97 7.99
CA ARG A 64 2.14 3.05 9.17
C ARG A 64 1.46 2.62 10.46
N GLY A 65 0.60 1.60 10.38
CA GLY A 65 -0.12 1.09 11.52
C GLY A 65 -1.48 1.70 11.74
N ASP A 66 -1.87 2.67 10.93
CA ASP A 66 -3.20 3.26 11.01
C ASP A 66 -4.19 2.31 10.37
N LYS A 67 -5.01 1.67 11.19
CA LYS A 67 -5.93 0.66 10.73
C LYS A 67 -6.94 1.19 9.71
N SER A 68 -7.38 2.43 9.87
CA SER A 68 -8.35 2.99 8.95
C SER A 68 -7.74 3.16 7.55
N LEU A 69 -6.49 3.54 7.45
CA LEU A 69 -5.80 3.62 6.16
C LEU A 69 -5.51 2.22 5.61
N PHE A 70 -5.19 1.29 6.50
CA PHE A 70 -4.87 -0.07 6.11
C PHE A 70 -6.06 -0.75 5.47
N GLU A 71 -7.26 -0.53 5.99
CA GLU A 71 -8.47 -1.19 5.53
C GLU A 71 -9.28 -0.36 4.53
N LYS A 72 -8.75 0.78 4.11
CA LYS A 72 -9.49 1.66 3.22
C LYS A 72 -9.38 1.14 1.78
N PRO A 73 -10.48 0.70 1.18
CA PRO A 73 -10.41 0.04 -0.13
C PRO A 73 -9.80 0.91 -1.22
N ASP A 74 -10.12 2.20 -1.26
CA ASP A 74 -9.56 3.06 -2.30
C ASP A 74 -8.13 3.50 -2.00
N ASN A 75 -7.53 3.03 -0.92
CA ASN A 75 -6.12 3.27 -0.66
C ASN A 75 -5.27 2.08 -1.09
N MET A 76 -5.84 1.12 -1.82
CA MET A 76 -5.13 -0.10 -2.20
C MET A 76 -4.97 -0.22 -3.70
N ILE A 77 -3.83 -0.76 -4.12
CA ILE A 77 -3.53 -0.83 -5.52
C ILE A 77 -2.67 -2.06 -5.79
N PRO A 78 -2.93 -2.78 -6.89
CA PRO A 78 -2.17 -4.00 -7.16
C PRO A 78 -0.81 -3.68 -7.74
N MET A 79 0.23 -4.35 -7.28
CA MET A 79 1.56 -4.17 -7.79
C MET A 79 2.34 -5.47 -7.85
N CYS A 80 3.32 -5.51 -8.73
CA CYS A 80 4.32 -6.58 -8.68
C CYS A 80 5.36 -6.19 -7.64
N VAL A 81 6.16 -7.14 -7.22
CA VAL A 81 7.16 -6.91 -6.19
C VAL A 81 8.13 -5.81 -6.59
N ARG A 82 8.54 -5.79 -7.85
CA ARG A 82 9.51 -4.80 -8.30
C ARG A 82 8.96 -3.38 -8.18
N CYS A 83 7.76 -3.14 -8.67
CA CYS A 83 7.16 -1.81 -8.59
C CYS A 83 6.91 -1.42 -7.14
N HIS A 84 6.46 -2.37 -6.33
CA HIS A 84 6.23 -2.11 -4.92
C HIS A 84 7.51 -1.69 -4.21
N ASN A 85 8.60 -2.40 -4.46
CA ASN A 85 9.87 -2.05 -3.83
C ASN A 85 10.36 -0.68 -4.29
N THR A 86 10.12 -0.36 -5.55
CA THR A 86 10.52 0.94 -6.07
C THR A 86 9.77 2.08 -5.39
N VAL A 87 8.44 1.98 -5.28
CA VAL A 87 7.69 3.06 -4.67
C VAL A 87 7.96 3.14 -3.17
N THR A 88 8.21 2.01 -2.52
CA THR A 88 8.57 2.03 -1.11
C THR A 88 9.86 2.81 -0.91
N GLY A 89 10.87 2.52 -1.70
CA GLY A 89 12.16 3.17 -1.58
C GLY A 89 12.15 4.63 -1.95
N LEU A 90 11.43 4.98 -3.03
CA LEU A 90 11.44 6.34 -3.52
C LEU A 90 10.48 7.26 -2.77
N PHE A 91 9.35 6.73 -2.34
CA PHE A 91 8.29 7.59 -1.82
C PHE A 91 7.81 7.26 -0.42
N ASP A 92 7.51 5.99 -0.14
CA ASP A 92 6.85 5.65 1.12
C ASP A 92 7.70 5.95 2.33
N LYS A 93 8.99 5.72 2.23
CA LYS A 93 9.88 5.99 3.36
C LYS A 93 9.96 7.46 3.70
N LYS A 94 9.73 8.31 2.72
CA LYS A 94 9.84 9.75 2.90
C LYS A 94 8.49 10.43 3.03
N TYR A 95 7.44 9.66 3.02
CA TYR A 95 6.10 10.24 3.02
C TYR A 95 5.85 11.05 4.28
N VAL A 96 5.33 12.26 4.10
CA VAL A 96 4.98 13.14 5.21
C VAL A 96 3.49 13.01 5.47
N LYS A 97 3.16 12.57 6.67
CA LYS A 97 1.78 12.32 7.01
C LYS A 97 0.93 13.56 6.79
N GLY A 98 -0.23 13.37 6.23
CA GLY A 98 -1.17 14.46 5.98
C GLY A 98 -0.98 15.17 4.67
N THR A 99 0.05 14.82 3.90
CA THR A 99 0.25 15.43 2.60
C THR A 99 -0.28 14.50 1.52
N PRO A 100 -0.62 15.02 0.33
CA PRO A 100 -1.05 14.15 -0.75
C PRO A 100 0.14 13.37 -1.29
N PRO A 101 -0.06 12.14 -1.73
CA PRO A 101 1.03 11.31 -2.25
C PRO A 101 1.32 11.63 -3.72
N THR A 102 1.53 12.91 -4.00
CA THR A 102 1.63 13.39 -5.38
C THR A 102 2.78 12.77 -6.15
N ALA A 103 3.96 12.69 -5.55
CA ALA A 103 5.12 12.17 -6.26
C ALA A 103 4.93 10.71 -6.64
N LYS A 104 4.38 9.93 -5.72
CA LYS A 104 4.12 8.52 -5.98
C LYS A 104 3.08 8.35 -7.09
N LEU A 105 2.01 9.12 -7.03
CA LEU A 105 0.96 9.04 -8.05
C LEU A 105 1.49 9.45 -9.42
N THR A 106 2.33 10.47 -9.47
CA THR A 106 2.93 10.92 -10.71
C THR A 106 3.83 9.84 -11.30
N TRP A 107 4.64 9.21 -10.46
CA TRP A 107 5.52 8.15 -10.91
C TRP A 107 4.71 7.00 -11.51
N MET A 108 3.63 6.61 -10.84
CA MET A 108 2.80 5.52 -11.34
C MET A 108 2.14 5.88 -12.66
N ALA A 109 1.64 7.11 -12.80
CA ALA A 109 1.00 7.54 -14.03
C ALA A 109 1.98 7.50 -15.20
N LYS A 110 3.19 7.97 -14.98
CA LYS A 110 4.21 7.95 -16.02
C LYS A 110 4.59 6.52 -16.41
N ARG A 111 4.70 5.65 -15.43
CA ARG A 111 5.07 4.27 -15.69
C ARG A 111 3.98 3.56 -16.48
N ARG A 112 2.71 3.84 -16.14
CA ARG A 112 1.59 3.28 -16.87
C ARG A 112 1.64 3.71 -18.34
N ALA A 113 1.89 4.99 -18.57
CA ALA A 113 1.98 5.50 -19.94
C ALA A 113 3.10 4.83 -20.72
N LEU A 114 4.26 4.69 -20.09
CA LEU A 114 5.40 4.05 -20.76
C LEU A 114 5.15 2.59 -21.08
N ASN A 115 4.37 1.91 -20.27
CA ASN A 115 4.10 0.49 -20.46
C ASN A 115 2.77 0.22 -21.18
N GLY A 116 2.09 1.26 -21.60
CA GLY A 116 0.82 1.08 -22.32
C GLY A 116 -0.28 0.46 -21.48
N VAL A 117 -0.25 0.71 -20.17
CA VAL A 117 -1.22 0.13 -19.26
C VAL A 117 -2.44 1.03 -19.17
N SER A 118 -3.63 0.48 -19.42
CA SER A 118 -4.85 1.29 -19.42
C SER A 118 -5.98 0.70 -18.59
N PHE A 119 -5.80 -0.49 -18.02
CA PHE A 119 -6.88 -1.07 -17.22
C PHE A 119 -7.08 -0.26 -15.95
N ARG A 120 -8.26 -0.40 -15.33
CA ARG A 120 -8.54 0.29 -14.09
C ARG A 120 -8.53 -0.71 -12.94
N VAL A 121 -8.31 -0.20 -11.76
CA VAL A 121 -8.34 -1.02 -10.56
C VAL A 121 -9.77 -1.10 -10.07
N TYR A 122 -10.20 -2.30 -9.66
CA TYR A 122 -11.51 -2.47 -9.07
C TYR A 122 -11.40 -2.33 -7.57
N VAL A 123 -12.19 -1.43 -7.00
CA VAL A 123 -12.21 -1.23 -5.55
C VAL A 123 -13.07 -2.33 -4.94
N ILE A 124 -12.48 -3.08 -4.03
CA ILE A 124 -13.16 -4.20 -3.39
C ILE A 124 -13.49 -3.80 -1.96
N PRO A 125 -14.75 -3.85 -1.55
CA PRO A 125 -15.09 -3.48 -0.17
C PRO A 125 -14.35 -4.34 0.84
N TYR A 126 -13.88 -3.73 1.89
CA TYR A 126 -13.18 -4.45 2.92
C TYR A 126 -14.18 -5.12 3.86
#